data_ff029f9a48c1517763657955ececfb38
#
_entry.id   ff029f9a48c1517763657955ececfb38
#
_cell.length_a   1.000
_cell.length_b   1.000
_cell.length_c   1.000
_cell.angle_alpha   90.00
_cell.angle_beta   90.00
_cell.angle_gamma   90.00
#
_symmetry.space_group_name_H-M   'P 1'
#
loop_
_entity.id
_entity.type
_entity.pdbx_description
1 polymer ?
#
loop_
_entity_poly.entity_id
_entity_poly.type
_entity_poly.pdbx_seq_one_letter_code
_entity_poly.pdbx_strand_id
1 'polypeptide(L)'
;MITAALWSCKNEKNHKEVGLTLDGHAGAGPEGHDLVCAGVSALAGALGSAVERMGYSGMLAEIPRVYLLKGCAFVAAEPKEEWMDAVLMAYWTIQNGIVELAEQYPENIELLQVLHVEREEEGKEASA
;
A
#
# COMPACT_ATOMS: atom_id res chain seq x y z
N MET A 1 1.60 -16.46 -8.69
CA MET A 1 0.99 -15.90 -7.46
C MET A 1 1.64 -14.57 -7.16
N ILE A 2 0.85 -13.55 -6.97
CA ILE A 2 1.30 -12.25 -6.45
C ILE A 2 1.21 -12.30 -4.94
N THR A 3 2.29 -11.92 -4.26
CA THR A 3 2.25 -11.70 -2.82
C THR A 3 2.23 -10.20 -2.58
N ALA A 4 1.38 -9.76 -1.68
CA ALA A 4 1.20 -8.35 -1.33
C ALA A 4 1.39 -8.14 0.15
N ALA A 5 2.12 -7.11 0.51
CA ALA A 5 2.27 -6.71 1.91
C ALA A 5 2.12 -5.20 2.00
N LEU A 6 1.21 -4.76 2.85
CA LEU A 6 1.12 -3.36 3.25
C LEU A 6 1.56 -3.29 4.70
N TRP A 7 2.53 -2.44 4.96
CA TRP A 7 3.24 -2.45 6.22
C TRP A 7 3.50 -1.03 6.73
N SER A 8 3.71 -0.93 8.02
CA SER A 8 4.22 0.28 8.63
C SER A 8 5.28 -0.11 9.65
N CYS A 9 6.28 0.74 9.78
CA CYS A 9 7.35 0.54 10.75
C CYS A 9 7.90 1.90 11.17
N LYS A 10 8.70 1.89 12.23
CA LYS A 10 9.53 3.05 12.58
C LYS A 10 10.90 2.84 11.98
N ASN A 11 11.42 3.87 11.32
CA ASN A 11 12.76 3.82 10.74
C ASN A 11 13.82 4.20 11.77
N GLU A 12 15.08 4.27 11.33
CA GLU A 12 16.21 4.60 12.20
C GLU A 12 16.07 5.96 12.90
N LYS A 13 15.34 6.89 12.27
CA LYS A 13 15.08 8.22 12.84
C LYS A 13 13.87 8.23 13.78
N ASN A 14 13.31 7.06 14.07
CA ASN A 14 12.09 6.89 14.87
C ASN A 14 10.85 7.54 14.22
N HIS A 15 10.88 7.73 12.91
CA HIS A 15 9.73 8.22 12.14
C HIS A 15 8.94 7.05 11.56
N LYS A 16 7.64 7.20 11.49
CA LYS A 16 6.77 6.19 10.92
C LYS A 16 6.90 6.19 9.40
N GLU A 17 7.12 5.00 8.85
CA GLU A 17 7.19 4.77 7.42
C GLU A 17 6.09 3.78 7.04
N VAL A 18 5.44 4.00 5.92
CA VAL A 18 4.38 3.13 5.40
C VAL A 18 4.76 2.68 4.01
N GLY A 19 4.41 1.44 3.68
CA GLY A 19 4.81 0.89 2.40
C GLY A 19 3.87 -0.17 1.85
N LEU A 20 4.00 -0.37 0.54
CA LEU A 20 3.41 -1.46 -0.21
C LEU A 20 4.52 -2.22 -0.90
N THR A 21 4.55 -3.53 -0.74
CA THR A 21 5.43 -4.43 -1.46
C THR A 21 4.59 -5.45 -2.22
N LEU A 22 4.82 -5.54 -3.52
CA LEU A 22 4.18 -6.53 -4.38
C LEU A 22 5.27 -7.34 -5.06
N ASP A 23 5.08 -8.65 -5.14
CA ASP A 23 6.07 -9.54 -5.73
C ASP A 23 5.39 -10.68 -6.47
N GLY A 24 5.92 -11.03 -7.65
CA GLY A 24 5.45 -12.14 -8.45
C GLY A 24 4.48 -11.77 -9.56
N HIS A 25 3.92 -12.80 -10.16
CA HIS A 25 2.93 -12.70 -11.24
C HIS A 25 1.69 -13.50 -10.84
N ALA A 26 0.52 -12.99 -11.20
CA ALA A 26 -0.73 -13.61 -10.82
C ALA A 26 -0.94 -15.01 -11.43
N GLY A 27 -0.48 -15.21 -12.66
CA GLY A 27 -0.68 -16.49 -13.36
C GLY A 27 -2.11 -16.71 -13.80
N ALA A 28 -2.91 -15.64 -13.90
CA ALA A 28 -4.32 -15.73 -14.30
C ALA A 28 -4.54 -15.70 -15.81
N GLY A 29 -3.46 -15.56 -16.58
CA GLY A 29 -3.51 -15.55 -18.03
C GLY A 29 -2.13 -15.35 -18.63
N PRO A 30 -2.00 -15.44 -19.95
CA PRO A 30 -0.72 -15.20 -20.60
C PRO A 30 -0.28 -13.76 -20.43
N GLU A 31 1.02 -13.51 -20.57
CA GLU A 31 1.59 -12.19 -20.47
C GLU A 31 0.87 -11.21 -21.40
N GLY A 32 0.52 -10.04 -20.87
CA GLY A 32 -0.26 -9.03 -21.60
C GLY A 32 -1.77 -9.22 -21.55
N HIS A 33 -2.25 -10.35 -21.04
CA HIS A 33 -3.68 -10.67 -20.93
C HIS A 33 -4.07 -11.10 -19.51
N ASP A 34 -3.21 -10.85 -18.54
CA ASP A 34 -3.48 -11.18 -17.14
C ASP A 34 -4.20 -9.99 -16.48
N LEU A 35 -5.50 -10.13 -16.33
CA LEU A 35 -6.34 -9.07 -15.75
C LEU A 35 -6.02 -8.82 -14.27
N VAL A 36 -5.58 -9.84 -13.56
CA VAL A 36 -5.21 -9.71 -12.15
C VAL A 36 -3.94 -8.90 -12.02
N CYS A 37 -2.93 -9.19 -12.83
CA CYS A 37 -1.70 -8.41 -12.90
C CYS A 37 -1.99 -6.96 -13.28
N ALA A 38 -2.86 -6.75 -14.27
CA ALA A 38 -3.25 -5.41 -14.69
C ALA A 38 -3.95 -4.64 -13.57
N GLY A 39 -4.86 -5.29 -12.85
CA GLY A 39 -5.56 -4.67 -11.73
C GLY A 39 -4.62 -4.27 -10.60
N VAL A 40 -3.74 -5.18 -10.20
CA VAL A 40 -2.75 -4.91 -9.14
C VAL A 40 -1.77 -3.82 -9.57
N SER A 41 -1.33 -3.85 -10.84
CA SER A 41 -0.42 -2.83 -11.37
C SER A 41 -1.06 -1.45 -11.39
N ALA A 42 -2.35 -1.37 -11.72
CA ALA A 42 -3.09 -0.10 -11.70
C ALA A 42 -3.18 0.46 -10.28
N LEU A 43 -3.43 -0.40 -9.28
CA LEU A 43 -3.49 0.02 -7.88
C LEU A 43 -2.13 0.49 -7.38
N ALA A 44 -1.07 -0.25 -7.68
CA ALA A 44 0.29 0.13 -7.30
C ALA A 44 0.70 1.44 -7.98
N GLY A 45 0.37 1.60 -9.25
CA GLY A 45 0.65 2.82 -10.02
C GLY A 45 -0.09 4.04 -9.46
N ALA A 46 -1.36 3.86 -9.06
CA ALA A 46 -2.15 4.91 -8.44
C ALA A 46 -1.51 5.35 -7.12
N LEU A 47 -1.09 4.40 -6.29
CA LEU A 47 -0.42 4.71 -5.04
C LEU A 47 0.91 5.42 -5.27
N GLY A 48 1.72 4.91 -6.20
CA GLY A 48 3.01 5.54 -6.54
C GLY A 48 2.84 6.98 -6.99
N SER A 49 1.89 7.23 -7.87
CA SER A 49 1.55 8.59 -8.33
C SER A 49 1.09 9.47 -7.16
N ALA A 50 0.24 8.94 -6.29
CA ALA A 50 -0.26 9.68 -5.14
C ALA A 50 0.87 10.10 -4.20
N VAL A 51 1.78 9.18 -3.83
CA VAL A 51 2.86 9.53 -2.89
C VAL A 51 3.88 10.49 -3.51
N GLU A 52 4.12 10.39 -4.82
CA GLU A 52 4.98 11.37 -5.49
C GLU A 52 4.38 12.78 -5.40
N ARG A 53 3.07 12.90 -5.66
CA ARG A 53 2.35 14.18 -5.53
C ARG A 53 2.34 14.67 -4.10
N MET A 54 2.18 13.79 -3.12
CA MET A 54 2.28 14.13 -1.71
C MET A 54 3.66 14.69 -1.38
N GLY A 55 4.73 14.12 -1.93
CA GLY A 55 6.09 14.62 -1.77
C GLY A 55 6.22 16.05 -2.29
N TYR A 56 5.73 16.32 -3.49
CA TYR A 56 5.75 17.67 -4.06
C TYR A 56 4.89 18.66 -3.27
N SER A 57 3.85 18.18 -2.61
CA SER A 57 2.94 19.03 -1.82
C SER A 57 3.43 19.25 -0.38
N GLY A 58 4.60 18.76 -0.04
CA GLY A 58 5.18 18.97 1.29
C GLY A 58 4.56 18.11 2.39
N MET A 59 3.88 17.03 2.04
CA MET A 59 3.24 16.14 3.01
C MET A 59 4.17 15.07 3.58
N LEU A 60 5.31 14.86 2.96
CA LEU A 60 6.25 13.81 3.35
C LEU A 60 7.52 14.39 3.95
N ALA A 61 8.08 13.68 4.93
CA ALA A 61 9.33 14.07 5.58
C ALA A 61 10.56 13.78 4.72
N GLU A 62 10.45 12.79 3.84
CA GLU A 62 11.53 12.37 2.95
C GLU A 62 10.97 12.15 1.55
N ILE A 63 11.87 12.10 0.56
CA ILE A 63 11.48 11.74 -0.81
C ILE A 63 10.93 10.31 -0.80
N PRO A 64 9.73 10.09 -1.38
CA PRO A 64 9.17 8.74 -1.41
C PRO A 64 9.99 7.82 -2.32
N ARG A 65 9.96 6.53 -2.00
CA ARG A 65 10.64 5.51 -2.80
C ARG A 65 9.58 4.76 -3.59
N VAL A 66 9.61 4.93 -4.91
CA VAL A 66 8.61 4.33 -5.81
C VAL A 66 9.35 3.51 -6.88
N TYR A 67 9.18 2.21 -6.82
CA TYR A 67 9.76 1.28 -7.79
C TYR A 67 8.64 0.43 -8.35
N LEU A 68 8.30 0.65 -9.61
CA LEU A 68 7.23 -0.06 -10.31
C LEU A 68 7.87 -0.85 -11.45
N LEU A 69 8.26 -2.07 -11.15
CA LEU A 69 8.92 -2.97 -12.08
C LEU A 69 8.01 -4.14 -12.42
N LYS A 70 8.30 -4.80 -13.53
CA LYS A 70 7.58 -6.00 -13.92
C LYS A 70 7.82 -7.10 -12.87
N GLY A 71 6.73 -7.58 -12.25
CA GLY A 71 6.81 -8.61 -11.23
C GLY A 71 7.26 -8.14 -9.85
N CYS A 72 7.47 -6.83 -9.68
CA CYS A 72 7.90 -6.30 -8.39
C CYS A 72 7.50 -4.82 -8.28
N ALA A 73 6.84 -4.47 -7.20
CA ALA A 73 6.53 -3.08 -6.91
C ALA A 73 6.82 -2.78 -5.45
N PHE A 74 7.34 -1.60 -5.21
CA PHE A 74 7.67 -1.11 -3.88
C PHE A 74 7.34 0.38 -3.82
N VAL A 75 6.44 0.75 -2.90
CA VAL A 75 6.01 2.15 -2.74
C VAL A 75 6.08 2.47 -1.26
N ALA A 76 7.06 3.25 -0.85
CA ALA A 76 7.25 3.61 0.56
C ALA A 76 7.26 5.12 0.73
N ALA A 77 6.65 5.57 1.81
CA ALA A 77 6.55 6.98 2.16
C ALA A 77 6.71 7.18 3.65
N GLU A 78 7.34 8.30 4.00
CA GLU A 78 7.50 8.73 5.38
C GLU A 78 6.67 10.02 5.57
N PRO A 79 5.44 9.91 6.11
CA PRO A 79 4.59 11.07 6.28
C PRO A 79 5.12 12.02 7.34
N LYS A 80 4.94 13.31 7.12
CA LYS A 80 5.03 14.27 8.23
C LYS A 80 3.89 13.98 9.19
N GLU A 81 4.09 14.24 10.46
CA GLU A 81 3.13 13.90 11.51
C GLU A 81 1.74 14.50 11.23
N GLU A 82 1.70 15.76 10.81
CA GLU A 82 0.43 16.43 10.49
C GLU A 82 -0.32 15.81 9.29
N TRP A 83 0.36 15.04 8.45
CA TRP A 83 -0.23 14.40 7.28
C TRP A 83 -0.34 12.87 7.41
N MET A 84 -0.04 12.34 8.59
CA MET A 84 -0.02 10.90 8.83
C MET A 84 -1.33 10.22 8.43
N ASP A 85 -2.44 10.75 8.91
CA ASP A 85 -3.75 10.13 8.64
C ASP A 85 -4.11 10.17 7.16
N ALA A 86 -3.80 11.27 6.48
CA ALA A 86 -4.08 11.40 5.05
C ALA A 86 -3.27 10.39 4.23
N VAL A 87 -1.99 10.23 4.54
CA VAL A 87 -1.12 9.28 3.83
C VAL A 87 -1.53 7.84 4.12
N LEU A 88 -1.81 7.53 5.38
CA LEU A 88 -2.29 6.19 5.76
C LEU A 88 -3.60 5.85 5.06
N MET A 89 -4.50 6.81 4.92
CA MET A 89 -5.78 6.59 4.25
C MET A 89 -5.59 6.28 2.77
N ALA A 90 -4.62 6.90 2.11
CA ALA A 90 -4.29 6.58 0.73
C ALA A 90 -3.83 5.12 0.60
N TYR A 91 -2.93 4.68 1.46
CA TYR A 91 -2.46 3.29 1.49
C TYR A 91 -3.59 2.32 1.80
N TRP A 92 -4.41 2.65 2.77
CA TRP A 92 -5.54 1.80 3.17
C TRP A 92 -6.56 1.67 2.05
N THR A 93 -6.80 2.73 1.29
CA THR A 93 -7.71 2.71 0.14
C THR A 93 -7.20 1.75 -0.94
N ILE A 94 -5.91 1.82 -1.23
CA ILE A 94 -5.28 0.91 -2.20
C ILE A 94 -5.30 -0.53 -1.68
N GLN A 95 -5.07 -0.72 -0.40
CA GLN A 95 -5.17 -2.03 0.25
C GLN A 95 -6.56 -2.64 0.03
N ASN A 96 -7.62 -1.84 0.19
CA ASN A 96 -8.98 -2.32 -0.04
C ASN A 96 -9.17 -2.84 -1.47
N GLY A 97 -8.58 -2.16 -2.45
CA GLY A 97 -8.60 -2.64 -3.84
C GLY A 97 -7.89 -3.97 -4.01
N ILE A 98 -6.75 -4.15 -3.35
CA ILE A 98 -5.99 -5.41 -3.40
C ILE A 98 -6.76 -6.52 -2.69
N VAL A 99 -7.39 -6.23 -1.55
CA VAL A 99 -8.22 -7.19 -0.83
C VAL A 99 -9.39 -7.66 -1.70
N GLU A 100 -10.05 -6.74 -2.40
CA GLU A 100 -11.13 -7.08 -3.33
C GLU A 100 -10.66 -8.04 -4.42
N LEU A 101 -9.50 -7.78 -5.00
CA LEU A 101 -8.92 -8.67 -6.00
C LEU A 101 -8.55 -10.02 -5.41
N ALA A 102 -7.98 -10.05 -4.21
CA ALA A 102 -7.60 -11.29 -3.55
C ALA A 102 -8.83 -12.15 -3.19
N GLU A 103 -9.94 -11.53 -2.84
CA GLU A 103 -11.19 -12.24 -2.60
C GLU A 103 -11.77 -12.85 -3.87
N GLN A 104 -11.66 -12.14 -4.99
CA GLN A 104 -12.13 -12.63 -6.28
C GLN A 104 -11.18 -13.66 -6.91
N TYR A 105 -9.89 -13.52 -6.66
CA TYR A 105 -8.85 -14.36 -7.27
C TYR A 105 -7.89 -14.93 -6.21
N PRO A 106 -8.42 -15.72 -5.25
CA PRO A 106 -7.62 -16.19 -4.12
C PRO A 106 -6.46 -17.10 -4.51
N GLU A 107 -6.51 -17.70 -5.69
CA GLU A 107 -5.43 -18.54 -6.19
C GLU A 107 -4.30 -17.74 -6.84
N ASN A 108 -4.52 -16.45 -7.07
CA ASN A 108 -3.60 -15.61 -7.82
C ASN A 108 -2.95 -14.51 -6.98
N ILE A 109 -3.55 -14.16 -5.85
CA ILE A 109 -3.06 -13.10 -4.95
C ILE A 109 -3.13 -13.60 -3.50
N GLU A 110 -2.03 -13.40 -2.77
CA GLU A 110 -1.96 -13.66 -1.33
C GLU A 110 -1.53 -12.40 -0.61
N LEU A 111 -2.29 -12.01 0.40
CA LEU A 111 -1.94 -10.91 1.28
C LEU A 111 -1.16 -11.46 2.47
N LEU A 112 0.11 -11.06 2.58
CA LEU A 112 1.00 -11.48 3.65
C LEU A 112 0.87 -10.58 4.88
N GLN A 113 0.56 -9.30 4.66
CA GLN A 113 0.46 -8.31 5.72
C GLN A 113 -0.49 -7.21 5.27
N VAL A 114 -1.29 -6.71 6.21
CA VAL A 114 -2.24 -5.63 5.96
C VAL A 114 -2.07 -4.54 7.01
N LEU A 115 -2.45 -3.32 6.61
CA LEU A 115 -2.54 -2.21 7.53
C LEU A 115 -3.90 -2.23 8.21
N HIS A 116 -3.91 -1.97 9.50
CA HIS A 116 -5.12 -1.77 10.27
C HIS A 116 -5.31 -0.28 10.52
N VAL A 117 -6.50 0.22 10.21
CA VAL A 117 -6.88 1.57 10.59
C VAL A 117 -7.39 1.49 12.02
N GLU A 118 -6.62 2.03 12.94
CA GLU A 118 -7.03 2.07 14.33
C GLU A 118 -8.18 3.04 14.49
N ARG A 119 -9.24 2.57 15.16
CA ARG A 119 -10.27 3.49 15.63
C ARG A 119 -9.67 4.34 16.73
N GLU A 120 -10.01 5.61 16.73
CA GLU A 120 -9.76 6.40 17.92
C GLU A 120 -10.31 5.67 19.13
N GLU A 121 -9.64 5.83 20.23
CA GLU A 121 -9.93 5.13 21.48
C GLU A 121 -11.24 5.54 22.14
N GLU A 122 -12.18 6.04 21.36
CA GLU A 122 -13.49 6.45 21.84
C GLU A 122 -14.18 5.32 22.61
N GLY A 123 -14.08 4.10 22.08
CA GLY A 123 -14.59 2.93 22.75
C GLY A 123 -13.85 2.59 24.03
N LYS A 124 -12.54 2.77 24.05
CA LYS A 124 -11.72 2.55 25.24
C LYS A 124 -11.88 3.67 26.24
N GLU A 125 -11.94 4.91 25.78
CA GLU A 125 -12.19 6.07 26.62
C GLU A 125 -13.55 5.98 27.28
N ALA A 126 -14.57 5.60 26.52
CA ALA A 126 -15.91 5.40 27.05
C ALA A 126 -15.96 4.24 28.04
N SER A 127 -15.12 3.25 27.88
CA SER A 127 -15.04 2.10 28.77
C SER A 127 -14.10 2.30 29.94
N ALA A 128 -13.29 3.29 29.84
CA ALA A 128 -12.39 3.68 30.89
C ALA A 128 -13.11 4.65 31.85
#